data_1df37aa740818fbaab194489add435f6
#
_entry.id   1df37aa740818fbaab194489add435f6
#
_cell.length_a   1.000
_cell.length_b   1.000
_cell.length_c   1.000
_cell.angle_alpha   90.00
_cell.angle_beta   90.00
_cell.angle_gamma   90.00
#
_symmetry.space_group_name_H-M   'P 1'
#
loop_
_entity.id
_entity.type
_entity.pdbx_description
1 polymer ?
#
loop_
_entity_poly.entity_id
_entity_poly.type
_entity_poly.pdbx_seq_one_letter_code
_entity_poly.pdbx_strand_id
1 'polypeptide(L)'
;MTWRRKTLLLTGGSGVVGRALIDELSHDFDVVCMRNRNPVDDVRVSEFAGSFAEPRLGLSAGDYAVLSRRVDVIVHAAAATSWREDPRRIREVNLGGPTALLELATQASAPLYFFSTAFVADPPSAQGHSPGAAAYVQSKIEAEALVRSHPVPSVIVRPSIVIGDSADGRMAAFQGLHAVLGAIVRGAAPMIPMPASALIDFVPQDLVASVIGRLVRQEVTSGEYWLTAGDQALCARQIMDLCMGLAGDLGLSTREPRLIPTEAVDRLILPLLEDSLPAPLQAKFRDLLEFAWLFQSTDPLPNSLPELGFAAQVTTEELRKTAYLSMRYWAQVKGLAAGDDDGRAA
;
A
#
# COMPACT_ATOMS: atom_id res chain seq x y z
N MET A 1 -36.89 19.05 1.88
CA MET A 1 -35.92 18.27 2.67
C MET A 1 -34.57 18.49 2.03
N THR A 2 -33.70 19.26 2.66
CA THR A 2 -32.31 19.40 2.22
C THR A 2 -31.59 18.10 2.54
N TRP A 3 -31.19 17.35 1.52
CA TRP A 3 -30.39 16.15 1.69
C TRP A 3 -29.03 16.55 2.29
N ARG A 4 -28.80 16.16 3.55
CA ARG A 4 -27.47 16.31 4.17
C ARG A 4 -26.53 15.31 3.48
N ARG A 5 -25.37 15.76 2.98
CA ARG A 5 -24.30 14.85 2.55
C ARG A 5 -23.88 13.98 3.73
N LYS A 6 -23.65 12.69 3.47
CA LYS A 6 -23.12 11.77 4.49
C LYS A 6 -21.70 12.19 4.87
N THR A 7 -21.40 12.14 6.15
CA THR A 7 -20.03 12.40 6.65
C THR A 7 -19.24 11.10 6.70
N LEU A 8 -18.09 11.08 6.02
CA LEU A 8 -17.16 9.97 6.00
C LEU A 8 -15.92 10.32 6.81
N LEU A 9 -15.62 9.55 7.84
CA LEU A 9 -14.36 9.64 8.57
C LEU A 9 -13.29 8.81 7.86
N LEU A 10 -12.22 9.46 7.41
CA LEU A 10 -11.05 8.83 6.80
C LEU A 10 -9.84 8.91 7.72
N THR A 11 -9.18 7.79 7.95
CA THR A 11 -7.85 7.78 8.56
C THR A 11 -6.81 7.40 7.53
N GLY A 12 -5.60 7.94 7.65
CA GLY A 12 -4.54 7.72 6.65
C GLY A 12 -4.67 8.61 5.41
N GLY A 13 -5.41 9.72 5.48
CA GLY A 13 -5.67 10.64 4.35
C GLY A 13 -4.41 11.22 3.69
N SER A 14 -3.29 11.35 4.41
CA SER A 14 -2.02 11.82 3.84
C SER A 14 -1.21 10.73 3.10
N GLY A 15 -1.62 9.45 3.22
CA GLY A 15 -0.95 8.32 2.57
C GLY A 15 -1.34 8.14 1.09
N VAL A 16 -0.70 7.17 0.44
CA VAL A 16 -0.93 6.85 -0.98
C VAL A 16 -2.41 6.56 -1.26
N VAL A 17 -2.96 5.56 -0.57
CA VAL A 17 -4.38 5.19 -0.72
C VAL A 17 -5.30 6.30 -0.23
N GLY A 18 -4.94 6.98 0.88
CA GLY A 18 -5.77 8.04 1.46
C GLY A 18 -5.99 9.23 0.52
N ARG A 19 -4.96 9.63 -0.24
CA ARG A 19 -5.08 10.68 -1.26
C ARG A 19 -6.02 10.28 -2.39
N ALA A 20 -5.87 9.08 -2.92
CA ALA A 20 -6.77 8.55 -3.94
C ALA A 20 -8.22 8.43 -3.43
N LEU A 21 -8.42 8.03 -2.16
CA LEU A 21 -9.75 8.00 -1.54
C LEU A 21 -10.37 9.40 -1.40
N ILE A 22 -9.59 10.43 -1.10
CA ILE A 22 -10.08 11.81 -1.06
C ILE A 22 -10.53 12.23 -2.46
N ASP A 23 -9.73 11.95 -3.49
CA ASP A 23 -10.08 12.26 -4.89
C ASP A 23 -11.39 11.57 -5.29
N GLU A 24 -11.56 10.31 -4.94
CA GLU A 24 -12.73 9.49 -5.29
C GLU A 24 -14.00 9.89 -4.51
N LEU A 25 -13.87 10.22 -3.20
CA LEU A 25 -15.03 10.31 -2.29
C LEU A 25 -15.49 11.74 -1.98
N SER A 26 -14.63 12.74 -2.12
CA SER A 26 -14.94 14.13 -1.75
C SER A 26 -16.07 14.76 -2.57
N HIS A 27 -16.42 14.19 -3.72
CA HIS A 27 -17.56 14.64 -4.51
C HIS A 27 -18.92 14.27 -3.90
N ASP A 28 -18.99 13.12 -3.21
CA ASP A 28 -20.25 12.54 -2.70
C ASP A 28 -20.40 12.68 -1.19
N PHE A 29 -19.28 12.78 -0.47
CA PHE A 29 -19.24 12.77 0.99
C PHE A 29 -18.58 14.04 1.55
N ASP A 30 -19.01 14.43 2.76
CA ASP A 30 -18.27 15.37 3.58
C ASP A 30 -17.14 14.59 4.27
N VAL A 31 -15.94 14.63 3.69
CA VAL A 31 -14.79 13.87 4.20
C VAL A 31 -14.14 14.59 5.36
N VAL A 32 -14.06 13.90 6.50
CA VAL A 32 -13.35 14.34 7.70
C VAL A 32 -12.13 13.44 7.87
N CYS A 33 -10.95 14.02 7.85
CA CYS A 33 -9.71 13.26 8.01
C CYS A 33 -9.18 13.32 9.46
N MET A 34 -8.92 12.16 10.05
CA MET A 34 -8.11 12.10 11.26
C MET A 34 -6.64 12.05 10.86
N ARG A 35 -5.88 13.08 11.24
CA ARG A 35 -4.42 13.11 11.05
C ARG A 35 -3.69 12.81 12.34
N ASN A 36 -2.56 12.13 12.23
CA ASN A 36 -1.62 11.97 13.34
C ASN A 36 -0.51 13.05 13.23
N ARG A 37 0.56 12.77 12.50
CA ARG A 37 1.72 13.68 12.37
C ARG A 37 1.64 14.58 11.15
N ASN A 38 1.25 14.02 10.02
CA ASN A 38 1.28 14.70 8.73
C ASN A 38 -0.10 15.28 8.41
N PRO A 39 -0.18 16.57 8.06
CA PRO A 39 -1.42 17.16 7.58
C PRO A 39 -1.82 16.55 6.23
N VAL A 40 -3.10 16.61 5.95
CA VAL A 40 -3.64 16.20 4.65
C VAL A 40 -3.44 17.30 3.62
N ASP A 41 -3.55 18.58 4.05
CA ASP A 41 -3.39 19.78 3.20
C ASP A 41 -4.25 19.72 1.92
N ASP A 42 -5.54 19.39 2.09
CA ASP A 42 -6.51 19.35 0.98
C ASP A 42 -7.76 20.15 1.37
N VAL A 43 -8.07 21.17 0.58
CA VAL A 43 -9.20 22.09 0.85
C VAL A 43 -10.58 21.42 0.76
N ARG A 44 -10.66 20.23 0.16
CA ARG A 44 -11.92 19.46 0.00
C ARG A 44 -12.32 18.72 1.29
N VAL A 45 -11.42 18.59 2.25
CA VAL A 45 -11.65 17.84 3.47
C VAL A 45 -11.48 18.72 4.70
N SER A 46 -12.18 18.39 5.77
CA SER A 46 -11.87 18.91 7.11
C SER A 46 -10.97 17.91 7.84
N GLU A 47 -10.05 18.41 8.70
CA GLU A 47 -9.17 17.53 9.45
C GLU A 47 -9.13 17.87 10.94
N PHE A 48 -8.85 16.87 11.75
CA PHE A 48 -8.55 17.04 13.16
C PHE A 48 -7.34 16.20 13.56
N ALA A 49 -6.60 16.66 14.58
CA ALA A 49 -5.50 15.87 15.14
C ALA A 49 -6.07 14.77 16.04
N GLY A 50 -5.56 13.54 15.91
CA GLY A 50 -6.00 12.41 16.71
C GLY A 50 -4.90 11.37 16.92
N SER A 51 -5.09 10.49 17.91
CA SER A 51 -4.16 9.43 18.26
C SER A 51 -4.91 8.15 18.61
N PHE A 52 -4.49 7.04 18.02
CA PHE A 52 -5.03 5.71 18.38
C PHE A 52 -4.53 5.21 19.74
N ALA A 53 -3.48 5.81 20.29
CA ALA A 53 -2.93 5.47 21.60
C ALA A 53 -3.72 6.13 22.75
N GLU A 54 -4.61 7.08 22.44
CA GLU A 54 -5.34 7.85 23.45
C GLU A 54 -6.83 7.52 23.44
N PRO A 55 -7.50 7.48 24.60
CA PRO A 55 -8.93 7.31 24.69
C PRO A 55 -9.67 8.37 23.84
N ARG A 56 -10.76 7.97 23.20
CA ARG A 56 -11.57 8.83 22.34
C ARG A 56 -10.76 9.51 21.21
N LEU A 57 -9.78 8.82 20.68
CA LEU A 57 -8.87 9.33 19.64
C LEU A 57 -8.10 10.61 20.06
N GLY A 58 -7.90 10.83 21.36
CA GLY A 58 -7.28 12.06 21.92
C GLY A 58 -8.20 13.27 21.95
N LEU A 59 -9.48 13.12 21.63
CA LEU A 59 -10.47 14.18 21.65
C LEU A 59 -11.06 14.41 23.06
N SER A 60 -11.53 15.63 23.31
CA SER A 60 -12.38 15.87 24.48
C SER A 60 -13.66 15.02 24.42
N ALA A 61 -14.31 14.78 25.55
CA ALA A 61 -15.57 14.04 25.58
C ALA A 61 -16.68 14.73 24.74
N GLY A 62 -16.67 16.08 24.70
CA GLY A 62 -17.60 16.88 23.91
C GLY A 62 -17.34 16.73 22.40
N ASP A 63 -16.10 16.89 21.97
CA ASP A 63 -15.71 16.78 20.54
C ASP A 63 -15.91 15.36 20.01
N TYR A 64 -15.58 14.35 20.81
CA TYR A 64 -15.84 12.95 20.45
C TYR A 64 -17.33 12.65 20.31
N ALA A 65 -18.17 13.18 21.20
CA ALA A 65 -19.63 13.06 21.10
C ALA A 65 -20.19 13.84 19.88
N VAL A 66 -19.59 14.94 19.47
CA VAL A 66 -19.94 15.64 18.22
C VAL A 66 -19.55 14.80 17.02
N LEU A 67 -18.34 14.26 17.01
CA LEU A 67 -17.85 13.41 15.93
C LEU A 67 -18.74 12.17 15.76
N SER A 68 -19.04 11.44 16.84
CA SER A 68 -19.87 10.23 16.80
C SER A 68 -21.29 10.47 16.27
N ARG A 69 -21.87 11.66 16.50
CA ARG A 69 -23.18 12.01 15.93
C ARG A 69 -23.15 12.43 14.47
N ARG A 70 -21.98 12.80 13.95
CA ARG A 70 -21.83 13.28 12.57
C ARG A 70 -21.44 12.19 11.60
N VAL A 71 -20.65 11.22 12.04
CA VAL A 71 -20.04 10.20 11.18
C VAL A 71 -21.11 9.18 10.74
N ASP A 72 -21.26 9.03 9.43
CA ASP A 72 -22.14 8.05 8.80
C ASP A 72 -21.39 6.82 8.27
N VAL A 73 -20.07 6.95 7.99
CA VAL A 73 -19.19 5.89 7.44
C VAL A 73 -17.78 6.09 7.96
N ILE A 74 -17.06 5.01 8.25
CA ILE A 74 -15.65 5.05 8.63
C ILE A 74 -14.81 4.26 7.63
N VAL A 75 -13.76 4.88 7.07
CA VAL A 75 -12.76 4.24 6.22
C VAL A 75 -11.40 4.31 6.92
N HIS A 76 -10.88 3.15 7.31
CA HIS A 76 -9.62 3.04 8.05
C HIS A 76 -8.48 2.54 7.15
N ALA A 77 -7.75 3.49 6.54
CA ALA A 77 -6.58 3.22 5.70
C ALA A 77 -5.24 3.55 6.40
N ALA A 78 -5.26 4.07 7.63
CA ALA A 78 -4.06 4.31 8.40
C ALA A 78 -3.43 3.01 8.89
N ALA A 79 -2.11 2.87 8.75
CA ALA A 79 -1.33 1.78 9.30
C ALA A 79 0.15 2.17 9.45
N ALA A 80 0.85 1.51 10.36
CA ALA A 80 2.31 1.45 10.35
C ALA A 80 2.73 0.38 9.34
N THR A 81 3.29 0.79 8.21
CA THR A 81 3.65 -0.09 7.08
C THR A 81 5.16 -0.23 6.88
N SER A 82 5.97 0.49 7.66
CA SER A 82 7.42 0.42 7.57
C SER A 82 7.93 -0.81 8.31
N TRP A 83 8.55 -1.74 7.60
CA TRP A 83 9.15 -2.96 8.18
C TRP A 83 10.42 -2.68 8.99
N ARG A 84 10.92 -1.43 8.93
CA ARG A 84 12.08 -0.97 9.72
C ARG A 84 11.69 -0.42 11.09
N GLU A 85 10.39 -0.25 11.36
CA GLU A 85 9.91 0.14 12.67
C GLU A 85 10.00 -1.00 13.68
N ASP A 86 10.04 -0.63 14.97
CA ASP A 86 9.95 -1.60 16.05
C ASP A 86 8.66 -2.44 15.90
N PRO A 87 8.74 -3.78 15.90
CA PRO A 87 7.59 -4.66 15.81
C PRO A 87 6.48 -4.35 16.84
N ARG A 88 6.86 -3.91 18.05
CA ARG A 88 5.91 -3.49 19.08
C ARG A 88 5.12 -2.25 18.63
N ARG A 89 5.82 -1.28 18.03
CA ARG A 89 5.20 -0.07 17.51
C ARG A 89 4.25 -0.35 16.36
N ILE A 90 4.64 -1.24 15.44
CA ILE A 90 3.79 -1.71 14.35
C ILE A 90 2.49 -2.29 14.93
N ARG A 91 2.61 -3.18 15.89
CA ARG A 91 1.46 -3.84 16.52
C ARG A 91 0.57 -2.84 17.26
N GLU A 92 1.15 -1.93 18.05
CA GLU A 92 0.40 -0.90 18.79
C GLU A 92 -0.46 -0.03 17.85
N VAL A 93 0.10 0.44 16.75
CA VAL A 93 -0.62 1.27 15.78
C VAL A 93 -1.68 0.47 15.03
N ASN A 94 -1.30 -0.72 14.53
CA ASN A 94 -2.17 -1.51 13.65
C ASN A 94 -3.31 -2.22 14.39
N LEU A 95 -3.23 -2.39 15.71
CA LEU A 95 -4.34 -2.89 16.54
C LEU A 95 -5.07 -1.75 17.24
N GLY A 96 -4.37 -0.72 17.70
CA GLY A 96 -4.99 0.43 18.36
C GLY A 96 -5.96 1.18 17.44
N GLY A 97 -5.61 1.30 16.15
CA GLY A 97 -6.47 1.93 15.15
C GLY A 97 -7.86 1.29 15.04
N PRO A 98 -7.95 0.02 14.62
CA PRO A 98 -9.24 -0.65 14.52
C PRO A 98 -9.98 -0.75 15.87
N THR A 99 -9.29 -0.94 16.99
CA THR A 99 -9.93 -0.94 18.33
C THR A 99 -10.66 0.38 18.59
N ALA A 100 -9.96 1.50 18.48
CA ALA A 100 -10.54 2.82 18.73
C ALA A 100 -11.66 3.18 17.74
N LEU A 101 -11.52 2.75 16.48
CA LEU A 101 -12.53 3.03 15.46
C LEU A 101 -13.77 2.12 15.55
N LEU A 102 -13.66 0.91 16.04
CA LEU A 102 -14.80 0.06 16.35
C LEU A 102 -15.63 0.62 17.52
N GLU A 103 -14.98 1.22 18.54
CA GLU A 103 -15.66 1.94 19.60
C GLU A 103 -16.43 3.15 19.04
N LEU A 104 -15.80 3.96 18.17
CA LEU A 104 -16.46 5.08 17.52
C LEU A 104 -17.59 4.61 16.62
N ALA A 105 -17.40 3.59 15.81
CA ALA A 105 -18.38 3.00 14.92
C ALA A 105 -19.62 2.53 15.67
N THR A 106 -19.42 1.92 16.83
CA THR A 106 -20.52 1.51 17.73
C THR A 106 -21.36 2.71 18.19
N GLN A 107 -20.69 3.79 18.63
CA GLN A 107 -21.39 4.99 19.10
C GLN A 107 -22.07 5.75 17.96
N ALA A 108 -21.47 5.77 16.78
CA ALA A 108 -22.00 6.42 15.60
C ALA A 108 -23.06 5.58 14.87
N SER A 109 -23.16 4.29 15.17
CA SER A 109 -23.92 3.31 14.37
C SER A 109 -23.49 3.30 12.91
N ALA A 110 -22.19 3.47 12.65
CA ALA A 110 -21.59 3.60 11.33
C ALA A 110 -20.86 2.31 10.93
N PRO A 111 -20.88 1.88 9.65
CA PRO A 111 -20.07 0.76 9.17
C PRO A 111 -18.60 1.14 9.10
N LEU A 112 -17.73 0.14 9.27
CA LEU A 112 -16.28 0.25 9.17
C LEU A 112 -15.77 -0.44 7.90
N TYR A 113 -15.04 0.29 7.05
CA TYR A 113 -14.25 -0.24 5.95
C TYR A 113 -12.79 -0.30 6.38
N PHE A 114 -12.30 -1.51 6.61
CA PHE A 114 -10.97 -1.75 7.16
C PHE A 114 -9.98 -2.20 6.09
N PHE A 115 -8.87 -1.47 5.95
CA PHE A 115 -7.77 -1.85 5.08
C PHE A 115 -6.83 -2.84 5.78
N SER A 116 -6.84 -4.06 5.31
CA SER A 116 -5.85 -5.10 5.61
C SER A 116 -4.74 -5.11 4.55
N THR A 117 -4.23 -6.26 4.19
CA THR A 117 -3.22 -6.48 3.15
C THR A 117 -3.39 -7.85 2.52
N ALA A 118 -3.03 -8.00 1.25
CA ALA A 118 -3.02 -9.30 0.58
C ALA A 118 -1.95 -10.26 1.12
N PHE A 119 -0.93 -9.76 1.80
CA PHE A 119 0.11 -10.59 2.42
C PHE A 119 -0.39 -11.51 3.55
N VAL A 120 -1.64 -11.34 4.02
CA VAL A 120 -2.26 -12.29 4.96
C VAL A 120 -2.55 -13.65 4.34
N ALA A 121 -2.52 -13.78 2.99
CA ALA A 121 -2.70 -15.05 2.28
C ALA A 121 -1.53 -16.02 2.51
N ASP A 122 -0.30 -15.48 2.56
CA ASP A 122 0.93 -16.24 2.79
C ASP A 122 1.84 -15.45 3.76
N PRO A 123 1.57 -15.56 5.08
CA PRO A 123 2.28 -14.78 6.07
C PRO A 123 3.76 -15.20 6.17
N PRO A 124 4.71 -14.25 6.15
CA PRO A 124 6.11 -14.56 6.34
C PRO A 124 6.36 -15.14 7.75
N SER A 125 7.28 -16.10 7.83
CA SER A 125 7.66 -16.70 9.12
C SER A 125 8.26 -15.64 10.07
N ALA A 126 7.81 -15.64 11.33
CA ALA A 126 8.36 -14.76 12.37
C ALA A 126 9.86 -15.02 12.65
N GLN A 127 10.35 -16.23 12.33
CA GLN A 127 11.76 -16.64 12.43
C GLN A 127 12.52 -16.45 11.12
N GLY A 128 11.84 -15.91 10.10
CA GLY A 128 12.40 -15.65 8.78
C GLY A 128 13.26 -14.39 8.74
N HIS A 129 13.68 -14.06 7.54
CA HIS A 129 14.64 -12.98 7.26
C HIS A 129 14.06 -11.56 7.38
N SER A 130 12.75 -11.41 7.59
CA SER A 130 12.09 -10.10 7.73
C SER A 130 11.16 -10.05 8.95
N PRO A 131 11.71 -9.84 10.16
CA PRO A 131 10.90 -9.72 11.38
C PRO A 131 9.87 -8.58 11.32
N GLY A 132 10.22 -7.48 10.68
CA GLY A 132 9.32 -6.33 10.51
C GLY A 132 8.15 -6.63 9.58
N ALA A 133 8.39 -7.31 8.46
CA ALA A 133 7.32 -7.76 7.57
C ALA A 133 6.41 -8.79 8.27
N ALA A 134 6.99 -9.74 8.99
CA ALA A 134 6.25 -10.72 9.78
C ALA A 134 5.37 -10.03 10.83
N ALA A 135 5.92 -9.06 11.58
CA ALA A 135 5.17 -8.30 12.58
C ALA A 135 4.04 -7.47 11.94
N TYR A 136 4.29 -6.86 10.78
CA TYR A 136 3.27 -6.14 10.03
C TYR A 136 2.11 -7.07 9.63
N VAL A 137 2.41 -8.17 8.95
CA VAL A 137 1.38 -9.12 8.49
C VAL A 137 0.63 -9.73 9.66
N GLN A 138 1.34 -10.15 10.72
CA GLN A 138 0.73 -10.67 11.93
C GLN A 138 -0.22 -9.65 12.58
N SER A 139 0.19 -8.37 12.65
CA SER A 139 -0.69 -7.31 13.18
C SER A 139 -1.96 -7.12 12.36
N LYS A 140 -1.90 -7.30 11.04
CA LYS A 140 -3.08 -7.24 10.18
C LYS A 140 -4.00 -8.46 10.37
N ILE A 141 -3.45 -9.66 10.52
CA ILE A 141 -4.22 -10.88 10.85
C ILE A 141 -4.97 -10.70 12.17
N GLU A 142 -4.30 -10.21 13.22
CA GLU A 142 -4.91 -9.94 14.53
C GLU A 142 -6.00 -8.85 14.42
N ALA A 143 -5.75 -7.79 13.65
CA ALA A 143 -6.73 -6.73 13.41
C ALA A 143 -7.98 -7.22 12.64
N GLU A 144 -7.80 -8.08 11.64
CA GLU A 144 -8.92 -8.72 10.95
C GLU A 144 -9.75 -9.59 11.91
N ALA A 145 -9.10 -10.37 12.77
CA ALA A 145 -9.80 -11.17 13.77
C ALA A 145 -10.62 -10.30 14.73
N LEU A 146 -10.06 -9.17 15.17
CA LEU A 146 -10.76 -8.19 15.99
C LEU A 146 -11.98 -7.62 15.26
N VAL A 147 -11.82 -7.18 14.02
CA VAL A 147 -12.92 -6.62 13.21
C VAL A 147 -14.02 -7.65 12.99
N ARG A 148 -13.70 -8.90 12.66
CA ARG A 148 -14.67 -9.98 12.46
C ARG A 148 -15.46 -10.33 13.71
N SER A 149 -14.81 -10.28 14.88
CA SER A 149 -15.46 -10.62 16.15
C SER A 149 -16.35 -9.51 16.71
N HIS A 150 -16.27 -8.31 16.15
CA HIS A 150 -17.02 -7.16 16.62
C HIS A 150 -18.40 -7.06 15.95
N PRO A 151 -19.46 -6.64 16.67
CA PRO A 151 -20.83 -6.55 16.11
C PRO A 151 -21.04 -5.40 15.11
N VAL A 152 -20.09 -4.47 14.97
CA VAL A 152 -20.14 -3.38 13.98
C VAL A 152 -20.14 -3.96 12.57
N PRO A 153 -21.08 -3.54 11.70
CA PRO A 153 -21.04 -3.91 10.28
C PRO A 153 -19.71 -3.49 9.65
N SER A 154 -18.97 -4.44 9.09
CA SER A 154 -17.60 -4.19 8.63
C SER A 154 -17.30 -4.85 7.30
N VAL A 155 -16.52 -4.14 6.48
CA VAL A 155 -15.93 -4.62 5.23
C VAL A 155 -14.42 -4.68 5.40
N ILE A 156 -13.80 -5.82 5.07
CA ILE A 156 -12.35 -5.99 5.07
C ILE A 156 -11.85 -5.98 3.63
N VAL A 157 -10.91 -5.11 3.30
CA VAL A 157 -10.27 -5.08 1.99
C VAL A 157 -8.78 -5.39 2.09
N ARG A 158 -8.28 -6.22 1.19
CA ARG A 158 -6.90 -6.70 1.16
C ARG A 158 -6.22 -6.30 -0.15
N PRO A 159 -5.75 -5.05 -0.25
CA PRO A 159 -4.95 -4.67 -1.40
C PRO A 159 -3.59 -5.38 -1.37
N SER A 160 -3.08 -5.71 -2.57
CA SER A 160 -1.67 -6.05 -2.76
C SER A 160 -0.79 -4.79 -2.68
N ILE A 161 0.39 -4.77 -3.28
CA ILE A 161 1.20 -3.55 -3.31
C ILE A 161 0.43 -2.47 -4.07
N VAL A 162 0.21 -1.32 -3.45
CA VAL A 162 -0.42 -0.20 -4.13
C VAL A 162 0.66 0.65 -4.80
N ILE A 163 0.55 0.80 -6.12
CA ILE A 163 1.43 1.63 -6.94
C ILE A 163 0.75 2.94 -7.35
N GLY A 164 1.40 3.74 -8.19
CA GLY A 164 0.89 5.02 -8.66
C GLY A 164 -0.43 4.91 -9.43
N ASP A 165 -0.99 6.06 -9.74
CA ASP A 165 -2.22 6.21 -10.51
C ASP A 165 -2.11 5.57 -11.90
N SER A 166 -3.16 4.91 -12.37
CA SER A 166 -3.17 4.20 -13.65
C SER A 166 -3.06 5.12 -14.87
N ALA A 167 -3.43 6.39 -14.74
CA ALA A 167 -3.40 7.36 -15.82
C ALA A 167 -2.01 7.99 -16.02
N ASP A 168 -1.30 8.33 -14.92
CA ASP A 168 -0.06 9.12 -14.99
C ASP A 168 1.08 8.62 -14.08
N GLY A 169 0.84 7.60 -13.27
CA GLY A 169 1.82 7.00 -12.37
C GLY A 169 2.10 7.79 -11.09
N ARG A 170 1.44 8.93 -10.86
CA ARG A 170 1.65 9.78 -9.68
C ARG A 170 1.22 9.09 -8.40
N MET A 171 1.93 9.39 -7.31
CA MET A 171 1.59 8.91 -5.98
C MET A 171 2.18 9.82 -4.89
N ALA A 172 1.55 9.81 -3.73
CA ALA A 172 1.94 10.67 -2.60
C ALA A 172 3.30 10.29 -1.99
N ALA A 173 3.67 9.01 -2.02
CA ALA A 173 4.93 8.52 -1.48
C ALA A 173 5.35 7.22 -2.16
N PHE A 174 6.64 7.08 -2.46
CA PHE A 174 7.18 5.83 -3.02
C PHE A 174 7.34 4.77 -1.94
N GLN A 175 6.93 3.54 -2.27
CA GLN A 175 7.01 2.38 -1.39
C GLN A 175 8.23 1.50 -1.69
N GLY A 176 8.43 0.42 -0.91
CA GLY A 176 9.56 -0.49 -1.03
C GLY A 176 9.77 -1.05 -2.44
N LEU A 177 8.70 -1.37 -3.17
CA LEU A 177 8.79 -1.82 -4.56
C LEU A 177 9.54 -0.82 -5.45
N HIS A 178 9.24 0.48 -5.34
CA HIS A 178 9.92 1.52 -6.12
C HIS A 178 11.42 1.62 -5.80
N ALA A 179 11.82 1.33 -4.56
CA ALA A 179 13.24 1.32 -4.19
C ALA A 179 13.98 0.18 -4.89
N VAL A 180 13.38 -1.01 -4.95
CA VAL A 180 13.92 -2.20 -5.60
C VAL A 180 13.99 -2.00 -7.12
N LEU A 181 12.86 -1.63 -7.74
CA LEU A 181 12.81 -1.39 -9.19
C LEU A 181 13.74 -0.24 -9.59
N GLY A 182 13.82 0.80 -8.78
CA GLY A 182 14.76 1.90 -8.98
C GLY A 182 16.23 1.51 -8.85
N ALA A 183 16.57 0.52 -8.04
CA ALA A 183 17.92 -0.04 -8.00
C ALA A 183 18.25 -0.82 -9.28
N ILE A 184 17.28 -1.55 -9.83
CA ILE A 184 17.39 -2.23 -11.12
C ILE A 184 17.64 -1.22 -12.24
N VAL A 185 16.76 -0.23 -12.38
CA VAL A 185 16.86 0.82 -13.42
C VAL A 185 18.20 1.53 -13.40
N ARG A 186 18.77 1.78 -12.21
CA ARG A 186 20.08 2.43 -12.06
C ARG A 186 21.28 1.48 -12.17
N GLY A 187 21.07 0.19 -12.41
CA GLY A 187 22.14 -0.80 -12.44
C GLY A 187 22.83 -1.04 -11.09
N ALA A 188 22.19 -0.64 -9.99
CA ALA A 188 22.72 -0.77 -8.63
C ALA A 188 22.44 -2.14 -7.99
N ALA A 189 21.63 -2.99 -8.64
CA ALA A 189 21.30 -4.33 -8.19
C ALA A 189 21.88 -5.35 -9.19
N PRO A 190 23.05 -5.94 -8.95
CA PRO A 190 23.65 -6.90 -9.88
C PRO A 190 22.94 -8.26 -9.89
N MET A 191 22.16 -8.55 -8.85
CA MET A 191 21.39 -9.77 -8.70
C MET A 191 20.11 -9.52 -7.89
N ILE A 192 19.07 -10.31 -8.16
CA ILE A 192 17.79 -10.29 -7.44
C ILE A 192 17.50 -11.73 -6.97
N PRO A 193 17.34 -11.96 -5.66
CA PRO A 193 17.12 -13.28 -5.10
C PRO A 193 15.66 -13.73 -5.24
N MET A 194 15.22 -14.02 -6.45
CA MET A 194 13.87 -14.56 -6.69
C MET A 194 13.83 -15.39 -8.00
N PRO A 195 12.93 -16.38 -8.09
CA PRO A 195 12.67 -17.10 -9.32
C PRO A 195 12.14 -16.17 -10.42
N ALA A 196 12.47 -16.43 -11.67
CA ALA A 196 11.97 -15.65 -12.81
C ALA A 196 10.44 -15.70 -12.96
N SER A 197 9.82 -16.77 -12.46
CA SER A 197 8.37 -16.99 -12.46
C SER A 197 7.66 -16.46 -11.20
N ALA A 198 8.39 -15.96 -10.20
CA ALA A 198 7.78 -15.39 -8.98
C ALA A 198 6.83 -14.25 -9.36
N LEU A 199 5.62 -14.26 -8.81
CA LEU A 199 4.60 -13.26 -9.09
C LEU A 199 4.79 -12.04 -8.18
N ILE A 200 4.76 -10.86 -8.78
CA ILE A 200 4.80 -9.58 -8.08
C ILE A 200 3.45 -8.92 -8.28
N ASP A 201 2.60 -9.07 -7.27
CA ASP A 201 1.24 -8.59 -7.32
C ASP A 201 1.17 -7.13 -6.84
N PHE A 202 0.57 -6.28 -7.65
CA PHE A 202 0.32 -4.88 -7.33
C PHE A 202 -0.93 -4.36 -8.05
N VAL A 203 -1.51 -3.31 -7.49
CA VAL A 203 -2.69 -2.62 -8.04
C VAL A 203 -2.52 -1.11 -8.02
N PRO A 204 -3.13 -0.36 -8.97
CA PRO A 204 -3.11 1.09 -8.97
C PRO A 204 -3.90 1.68 -7.78
N GLN A 205 -3.47 2.84 -7.25
CA GLN A 205 -4.14 3.51 -6.13
C GLN A 205 -5.56 3.97 -6.46
N ASP A 206 -5.78 4.46 -7.67
CA ASP A 206 -7.08 4.91 -8.18
C ASP A 206 -8.08 3.75 -8.30
N LEU A 207 -7.63 2.56 -8.70
CA LEU A 207 -8.46 1.35 -8.71
C LEU A 207 -8.90 0.98 -7.29
N VAL A 208 -7.97 0.99 -6.33
CA VAL A 208 -8.29 0.71 -4.93
C VAL A 208 -9.33 1.72 -4.41
N ALA A 209 -9.15 3.00 -4.71
CA ALA A 209 -10.09 4.05 -4.32
C ALA A 209 -11.46 3.86 -4.98
N SER A 210 -11.52 3.53 -6.27
CA SER A 210 -12.76 3.29 -7.02
C SER A 210 -13.54 2.09 -6.49
N VAL A 211 -12.86 1.02 -6.08
CA VAL A 211 -13.50 -0.13 -5.44
C VAL A 211 -14.15 0.28 -4.12
N ILE A 212 -13.42 0.99 -3.25
CA ILE A 212 -13.96 1.48 -1.98
C ILE A 212 -15.12 2.45 -2.23
N GLY A 213 -14.95 3.39 -3.18
CA GLY A 213 -16.02 4.32 -3.57
C GLY A 213 -17.31 3.59 -3.98
N ARG A 214 -17.20 2.53 -4.78
CA ARG A 214 -18.33 1.69 -5.17
C ARG A 214 -18.97 1.02 -3.95
N LEU A 215 -18.18 0.35 -3.10
CA LEU A 215 -18.70 -0.35 -1.92
C LEU A 215 -19.42 0.60 -0.96
N VAL A 216 -18.85 1.79 -0.73
CA VAL A 216 -19.45 2.81 0.15
C VAL A 216 -20.73 3.40 -0.45
N ARG A 217 -20.75 3.72 -1.75
CA ARG A 217 -21.97 4.26 -2.43
C ARG A 217 -23.11 3.25 -2.48
N GLN A 218 -22.77 1.96 -2.62
CA GLN A 218 -23.75 0.88 -2.61
C GLN A 218 -24.13 0.42 -1.20
N GLU A 219 -23.59 1.08 -0.17
CA GLU A 219 -23.86 0.77 1.24
C GLU A 219 -23.59 -0.70 1.59
N VAL A 220 -22.54 -1.29 0.98
CA VAL A 220 -22.10 -2.63 1.33
C VAL A 220 -21.48 -2.58 2.72
N THR A 221 -22.07 -3.28 3.68
CA THR A 221 -21.68 -3.23 5.09
C THR A 221 -21.08 -4.53 5.64
N SER A 222 -20.84 -5.50 4.76
CA SER A 222 -20.20 -6.78 5.11
C SER A 222 -19.47 -7.35 3.90
N GLY A 223 -18.50 -8.21 4.17
CA GLY A 223 -17.71 -8.90 3.14
C GLY A 223 -16.22 -8.70 3.29
N GLU A 224 -15.48 -9.55 2.60
CA GLU A 224 -14.01 -9.54 2.57
C GLU A 224 -13.57 -9.61 1.11
N TYR A 225 -12.77 -8.64 0.69
CA TYR A 225 -12.43 -8.46 -0.73
C TYR A 225 -10.91 -8.40 -0.93
N TRP A 226 -10.42 -9.17 -1.87
CA TRP A 226 -9.03 -9.19 -2.31
C TRP A 226 -8.87 -8.23 -3.49
N LEU A 227 -8.14 -7.15 -3.28
CA LEU A 227 -7.85 -6.15 -4.32
C LEU A 227 -6.43 -6.42 -4.85
N THR A 228 -6.32 -7.43 -5.69
CA THR A 228 -5.08 -8.01 -6.18
C THR A 228 -5.15 -8.19 -7.69
N ALA A 229 -4.02 -8.38 -8.33
CA ALA A 229 -3.95 -8.75 -9.74
C ALA A 229 -4.30 -10.23 -9.98
N GLY A 230 -4.05 -11.11 -9.01
CA GLY A 230 -4.28 -12.54 -9.11
C GLY A 230 -3.52 -13.17 -10.29
N ASP A 231 -4.21 -13.91 -11.14
CA ASP A 231 -3.63 -14.56 -12.34
C ASP A 231 -3.03 -13.57 -13.36
N GLN A 232 -3.35 -12.29 -13.24
CA GLN A 232 -2.84 -11.23 -14.11
C GLN A 232 -1.57 -10.56 -13.57
N ALA A 233 -1.09 -10.95 -12.39
CA ALA A 233 0.12 -10.42 -11.78
C ALA A 233 1.34 -10.62 -12.70
N LEU A 234 2.24 -9.63 -12.71
CA LEU A 234 3.46 -9.71 -13.50
C LEU A 234 4.48 -10.61 -12.81
N CYS A 235 5.13 -11.50 -13.58
CA CYS A 235 6.25 -12.25 -13.04
C CYS A 235 7.54 -11.41 -12.98
N ALA A 236 8.51 -11.87 -12.18
CA ALA A 236 9.79 -11.20 -12.00
C ALA A 236 10.52 -10.93 -13.31
N ARG A 237 10.42 -11.84 -14.31
CA ARG A 237 10.98 -11.64 -15.65
C ARG A 237 10.34 -10.45 -16.35
N GLN A 238 9.02 -10.35 -16.36
CA GLN A 238 8.30 -9.24 -16.99
C GLN A 238 8.60 -7.90 -16.32
N ILE A 239 8.74 -7.88 -14.99
CA ILE A 239 9.17 -6.69 -14.24
C ILE A 239 10.59 -6.30 -14.60
N MET A 240 11.49 -7.29 -14.76
CA MET A 240 12.87 -7.04 -15.20
C MET A 240 12.90 -6.39 -16.59
N ASP A 241 12.15 -6.96 -17.55
CA ASP A 241 12.06 -6.43 -18.91
C ASP A 241 11.54 -5.00 -18.93
N LEU A 242 10.54 -4.69 -18.09
CA LEU A 242 10.01 -3.34 -17.90
C LEU A 242 11.10 -2.37 -17.37
N CYS A 243 11.84 -2.77 -16.34
CA CYS A 243 12.90 -1.92 -15.77
C CYS A 243 14.03 -1.67 -16.75
N MET A 244 14.42 -2.69 -17.54
CA MET A 244 15.45 -2.55 -18.56
C MET A 244 14.99 -1.67 -19.72
N GLY A 245 13.72 -1.79 -20.14
CA GLY A 245 13.11 -0.89 -21.12
C GLY A 245 13.14 0.56 -20.65
N LEU A 246 12.68 0.83 -19.42
CA LEU A 246 12.71 2.17 -18.83
C LEU A 246 14.14 2.71 -18.73
N ALA A 247 15.11 1.90 -18.33
CA ALA A 247 16.51 2.32 -18.29
C ALA A 247 17.01 2.78 -19.67
N GLY A 248 16.64 2.04 -20.74
CA GLY A 248 16.92 2.43 -22.13
C GLY A 248 16.27 3.76 -22.51
N ASP A 249 14.99 3.96 -22.18
CA ASP A 249 14.26 5.20 -22.47
C ASP A 249 14.86 6.42 -21.74
N LEU A 250 15.47 6.18 -20.57
CA LEU A 250 16.20 7.20 -19.80
C LEU A 250 17.65 7.41 -20.26
N GLY A 251 18.10 6.69 -21.30
CA GLY A 251 19.49 6.74 -21.78
C GLY A 251 20.53 6.16 -20.82
N LEU A 252 20.08 5.32 -19.87
CA LEU A 252 20.97 4.71 -18.89
C LEU A 252 21.59 3.41 -19.46
N SER A 253 22.90 3.32 -19.41
CA SER A 253 23.62 2.09 -19.76
C SER A 253 23.68 1.18 -18.52
N THR A 254 22.68 0.34 -18.35
CA THR A 254 22.57 -0.58 -17.21
C THR A 254 22.72 -2.04 -17.65
N ARG A 255 23.33 -2.84 -16.80
CA ARG A 255 23.41 -4.29 -17.01
C ARG A 255 22.20 -4.96 -16.35
N GLU A 256 21.55 -5.89 -17.07
CA GLU A 256 20.45 -6.68 -16.52
C GLU A 256 20.94 -7.48 -15.30
N PRO A 257 20.24 -7.37 -14.14
CA PRO A 257 20.49 -8.19 -12.97
C PRO A 257 20.25 -9.68 -13.23
N ARG A 258 20.98 -10.53 -12.51
CA ARG A 258 20.72 -11.96 -12.53
C ARG A 258 19.62 -12.32 -11.54
N LEU A 259 18.59 -13.02 -11.99
CA LEU A 259 17.62 -13.67 -11.10
C LEU A 259 18.24 -14.94 -10.54
N ILE A 260 18.30 -15.06 -9.22
CA ILE A 260 18.98 -16.15 -8.52
C ILE A 260 18.01 -16.81 -7.55
N PRO A 261 17.93 -18.15 -7.51
CA PRO A 261 17.11 -18.83 -6.48
C PRO A 261 17.52 -18.42 -5.07
N THR A 262 16.53 -18.23 -4.21
CA THR A 262 16.73 -17.72 -2.84
C THR A 262 17.67 -18.61 -2.02
N GLU A 263 17.55 -19.94 -2.19
CA GLU A 263 18.41 -20.91 -1.50
C GLU A 263 19.89 -20.76 -1.83
N ALA A 264 20.20 -20.28 -3.06
CA ALA A 264 21.57 -20.00 -3.45
C ALA A 264 22.12 -18.75 -2.76
N VAL A 265 21.24 -17.75 -2.52
CA VAL A 265 21.63 -16.54 -1.78
C VAL A 265 21.94 -16.87 -0.33
N ASP A 266 21.06 -17.63 0.35
CA ASP A 266 21.22 -17.99 1.75
C ASP A 266 22.49 -18.81 2.00
N ARG A 267 22.80 -19.75 1.10
CA ARG A 267 23.91 -20.68 1.28
C ARG A 267 25.27 -20.14 0.81
N LEU A 268 25.28 -19.32 -0.24
CA LEU A 268 26.53 -18.95 -0.93
C LEU A 268 26.85 -17.46 -0.82
N ILE A 269 25.86 -16.60 -0.73
CA ILE A 269 26.05 -15.15 -0.85
C ILE A 269 26.03 -14.47 0.50
N LEU A 270 25.04 -14.75 1.35
CA LEU A 270 24.93 -14.14 2.68
C LEU A 270 26.17 -14.32 3.53
N PRO A 271 26.75 -15.52 3.68
CA PRO A 271 27.97 -15.70 4.50
C PRO A 271 29.16 -14.89 3.99
N LEU A 272 29.30 -14.73 2.67
CA LEU A 272 30.37 -13.94 2.06
C LEU A 272 30.15 -12.43 2.18
N LEU A 273 28.91 -11.98 2.21
CA LEU A 273 28.57 -10.55 2.28
C LEU A 273 28.67 -10.00 3.70
N GLU A 274 28.34 -10.81 4.72
CA GLU A 274 28.44 -10.39 6.12
C GLU A 274 29.87 -10.05 6.50
N ASP A 275 30.86 -10.74 5.92
CA ASP A 275 32.30 -10.53 6.20
C ASP A 275 32.95 -9.47 5.30
N SER A 276 32.35 -9.11 4.14
CA SER A 276 33.07 -8.40 3.07
C SER A 276 32.50 -7.03 2.72
N LEU A 277 31.26 -6.68 3.12
CA LEU A 277 30.64 -5.42 2.76
C LEU A 277 30.69 -4.37 3.87
N PRO A 278 30.88 -3.07 3.53
CA PRO A 278 30.65 -1.97 4.47
C PRO A 278 29.21 -1.95 4.98
N ALA A 279 29.02 -1.62 6.26
CA ALA A 279 27.71 -1.62 6.92
C ALA A 279 26.55 -0.92 6.15
N PRO A 280 26.75 0.21 5.45
CA PRO A 280 25.68 0.84 4.65
C PRO A 280 25.24 0.00 3.44
N LEU A 281 26.15 -0.76 2.85
CA LEU A 281 25.86 -1.66 1.72
C LEU A 281 25.20 -2.93 2.19
N GLN A 282 25.61 -3.47 3.35
CA GLN A 282 24.92 -4.59 4.01
C GLN A 282 23.45 -4.27 4.29
N ALA A 283 23.17 -3.07 4.83
CA ALA A 283 21.80 -2.64 5.11
C ALA A 283 20.94 -2.58 3.84
N LYS A 284 21.45 -1.98 2.75
CA LYS A 284 20.73 -1.91 1.47
C LYS A 284 20.48 -3.29 0.86
N PHE A 285 21.47 -4.16 0.96
CA PHE A 285 21.35 -5.53 0.45
C PHE A 285 20.32 -6.33 1.27
N ARG A 286 20.32 -6.16 2.59
CA ARG A 286 19.35 -6.79 3.48
C ARG A 286 17.91 -6.32 3.17
N ASP A 287 17.70 -5.03 2.91
CA ASP A 287 16.40 -4.50 2.47
C ASP A 287 15.91 -5.15 1.17
N LEU A 288 16.83 -5.35 0.21
CA LEU A 288 16.51 -6.03 -1.05
C LEU A 288 16.13 -7.48 -0.83
N LEU A 289 16.83 -8.18 0.05
CA LEU A 289 16.53 -9.55 0.43
C LEU A 289 15.18 -9.65 1.12
N GLU A 290 14.91 -8.79 2.11
CA GLU A 290 13.63 -8.77 2.83
C GLU A 290 12.45 -8.61 1.85
N PHE A 291 12.60 -7.72 0.89
CA PHE A 291 11.60 -7.54 -0.15
C PHE A 291 11.48 -8.80 -1.02
N ALA A 292 12.59 -9.35 -1.48
CA ALA A 292 12.60 -10.51 -2.36
C ALA A 292 11.98 -11.76 -1.71
N TRP A 293 12.16 -11.95 -0.40
CA TRP A 293 11.55 -13.08 0.31
C TRP A 293 10.03 -13.03 0.41
N LEU A 294 9.42 -11.85 0.31
CA LEU A 294 7.96 -11.72 0.25
C LEU A 294 7.37 -12.15 -1.10
N PHE A 295 8.19 -12.18 -2.15
CA PHE A 295 7.77 -12.49 -3.51
C PHE A 295 8.44 -13.78 -4.02
N GLN A 296 8.27 -14.86 -3.28
CA GLN A 296 8.76 -16.19 -3.68
C GLN A 296 7.66 -17.04 -4.32
N SER A 297 6.40 -16.68 -4.11
CA SER A 297 5.27 -17.45 -4.61
C SER A 297 5.16 -17.35 -6.11
N THR A 298 4.88 -18.50 -6.74
CA THR A 298 4.46 -18.60 -8.13
C THR A 298 2.94 -18.80 -8.25
N ASP A 299 2.26 -18.92 -7.10
CA ASP A 299 0.81 -19.06 -7.05
C ASP A 299 0.16 -17.67 -6.98
N PRO A 300 -0.89 -17.44 -7.77
CA PRO A 300 -1.59 -16.17 -7.77
C PRO A 300 -2.34 -15.94 -6.46
N LEU A 301 -2.41 -14.69 -6.03
CA LEU A 301 -3.24 -14.29 -4.88
C LEU A 301 -4.74 -14.41 -5.23
N PRO A 302 -5.63 -14.65 -4.25
CA PRO A 302 -7.07 -14.54 -4.46
C PRO A 302 -7.42 -13.13 -5.00
N ASN A 303 -8.43 -13.03 -5.88
CA ASN A 303 -8.81 -11.78 -6.53
C ASN A 303 -10.33 -11.62 -6.59
N SER A 304 -10.86 -10.54 -5.97
CA SER A 304 -12.29 -10.21 -6.00
C SER A 304 -12.64 -9.15 -7.05
N LEU A 305 -11.66 -8.56 -7.74
CA LEU A 305 -11.89 -7.46 -8.69
C LEU A 305 -12.79 -7.84 -9.87
N PRO A 306 -12.70 -9.05 -10.45
CA PRO A 306 -13.62 -9.49 -11.50
C PRO A 306 -15.08 -9.49 -11.05
N GLU A 307 -15.36 -10.03 -9.86
CA GLU A 307 -16.72 -10.09 -9.29
C GLU A 307 -17.27 -8.69 -8.96
N LEU A 308 -16.38 -7.78 -8.60
CA LEU A 308 -16.70 -6.36 -8.35
C LEU A 308 -16.81 -5.55 -9.66
N GLY A 309 -16.64 -6.17 -10.84
CA GLY A 309 -16.74 -5.51 -12.14
C GLY A 309 -15.53 -4.66 -12.54
N PHE A 310 -14.36 -4.97 -12.00
CA PHE A 310 -13.10 -4.27 -12.29
C PHE A 310 -12.07 -5.14 -13.07
N ALA A 311 -12.50 -6.22 -13.69
CA ALA A 311 -11.61 -7.13 -14.42
C ALA A 311 -10.77 -6.44 -15.50
N ALA A 312 -11.35 -5.46 -16.20
CA ALA A 312 -10.68 -4.76 -17.30
C ALA A 312 -9.51 -3.87 -16.83
N GLN A 313 -9.51 -3.43 -15.58
CA GLN A 313 -8.48 -2.55 -15.01
C GLN A 313 -7.26 -3.31 -14.47
N VAL A 314 -7.34 -4.64 -14.37
CA VAL A 314 -6.27 -5.50 -13.82
C VAL A 314 -5.78 -6.54 -14.82
N THR A 315 -5.88 -6.28 -16.10
CA THR A 315 -5.21 -7.13 -17.10
C THR A 315 -3.68 -6.98 -17.01
N THR A 316 -2.95 -8.00 -17.37
CA THR A 316 -1.47 -7.96 -17.42
C THR A 316 -0.94 -6.76 -18.20
N GLU A 317 -1.64 -6.36 -19.29
CA GLU A 317 -1.27 -5.20 -20.11
C GLU A 317 -1.45 -3.88 -19.36
N GLU A 318 -2.61 -3.66 -18.72
CA GLU A 318 -2.87 -2.43 -17.94
C GLU A 318 -1.94 -2.34 -16.73
N LEU A 319 -1.67 -3.45 -16.06
CA LEU A 319 -0.71 -3.49 -14.94
C LEU A 319 0.71 -3.16 -15.40
N ARG A 320 1.14 -3.68 -16.56
CA ARG A 320 2.45 -3.37 -17.13
C ARG A 320 2.57 -1.89 -17.48
N LYS A 321 1.54 -1.31 -18.10
CA LYS A 321 1.46 0.13 -18.42
C LYS A 321 1.53 0.97 -17.14
N THR A 322 0.74 0.65 -16.14
CA THR A 322 0.71 1.39 -14.87
C THR A 322 2.04 1.31 -14.14
N ALA A 323 2.66 0.13 -14.10
CA ALA A 323 4.00 -0.04 -13.50
C ALA A 323 5.05 0.81 -14.21
N TYR A 324 5.01 0.87 -15.55
CA TYR A 324 5.89 1.73 -16.34
C TYR A 324 5.68 3.20 -16.01
N LEU A 325 4.43 3.68 -15.99
CA LEU A 325 4.10 5.07 -15.65
C LEU A 325 4.53 5.43 -14.23
N SER A 326 4.27 4.55 -13.26
CA SER A 326 4.67 4.74 -11.87
C SER A 326 6.19 4.82 -11.71
N MET A 327 6.94 3.97 -12.41
CA MET A 327 8.40 4.00 -12.39
C MET A 327 8.98 5.18 -13.18
N ARG A 328 8.34 5.62 -14.25
CA ARG A 328 8.69 6.84 -14.99
C ARG A 328 8.50 8.08 -14.10
N TYR A 329 7.37 8.19 -13.40
CA TYR A 329 7.14 9.25 -12.42
C TYR A 329 8.18 9.22 -11.30
N TRP A 330 8.51 8.03 -10.77
CA TRP A 330 9.59 7.87 -9.81
C TRP A 330 10.93 8.39 -10.35
N ALA A 331 11.28 8.07 -11.59
CA ALA A 331 12.52 8.52 -12.23
C ALA A 331 12.56 10.05 -12.37
N GLN A 332 11.46 10.68 -12.75
CA GLN A 332 11.32 12.15 -12.82
C GLN A 332 11.56 12.79 -11.45
N VAL A 333 10.89 12.31 -10.40
CA VAL A 333 11.05 12.83 -9.02
C VAL A 333 12.46 12.63 -8.49
N LYS A 334 13.16 11.55 -8.94
CA LYS A 334 14.56 11.28 -8.56
C LYS A 334 15.61 11.97 -9.46
N GLY A 335 15.17 12.77 -10.42
CA GLY A 335 16.05 13.52 -11.32
C GLY A 335 16.83 12.61 -12.30
N LEU A 336 16.29 11.43 -12.64
CA LEU A 336 16.89 10.51 -13.60
C LEU A 336 16.39 10.75 -15.04
N ALA A 337 15.20 11.29 -15.22
CA ALA A 337 14.70 11.73 -16.51
C ALA A 337 15.45 13.02 -16.91
N ALA A 338 15.97 13.10 -18.13
CA ALA A 338 16.32 14.38 -18.73
C ALA A 338 15.05 15.25 -18.67
N GLY A 339 15.15 16.43 -18.06
CA GLY A 339 14.03 17.36 -18.00
C GLY A 339 13.51 17.54 -19.44
N ASP A 340 12.21 17.46 -19.64
CA ASP A 340 11.59 18.05 -20.82
C ASP A 340 12.05 19.51 -20.78
N ASP A 341 12.97 19.84 -21.66
CA ASP A 341 13.39 21.21 -21.95
C ASP A 341 12.17 21.85 -22.58
N ASP A 342 11.24 22.33 -21.72
CA ASP A 342 10.14 23.19 -22.14
C ASP A 342 10.79 24.38 -22.81
N GLY A 343 10.85 24.32 -24.14
CA GLY A 343 11.31 25.39 -24.99
C GLY A 343 10.63 26.72 -24.65
N ARG A 344 11.13 27.40 -23.63
CA ARG A 344 11.02 28.83 -23.45
C ARG A 344 12.25 29.44 -24.10
N ALA A 345 12.21 29.43 -25.41
CA ALA A 345 13.00 30.37 -26.17
C ALA A 345 12.25 31.70 -26.19
N ALA A 346 12.90 32.72 -25.63
CA ALA A 346 12.81 34.16 -25.88
C ALA A 346 11.45 34.76 -26.27
#